data_b4e59b2f5d8cbe7f22a0ffcbc76f54da
#
_entry.id   b4e59b2f5d8cbe7f22a0ffcbc76f54da
#
_cell.length_a   1.000
_cell.length_b   1.000
_cell.length_c   1.000
_cell.angle_alpha   90.00
_cell.angle_beta   90.00
_cell.angle_gamma   90.00
#
_symmetry.space_group_name_H-M   'P 1'
#
loop_
_entity.id
_entity.type
_entity.pdbx_description
1 polymer ?
#
loop_
_entity_poly.entity_id
_entity_poly.type
_entity_poly.pdbx_seq_one_letter_code
_entity_poly.pdbx_strand_id
1 'polypeptide(L)'
;MDDVVFEVDGGAAVLRLNRPRALNALSTEMFEAIAPRLTAWRDDPSITSLHLHGEGRGFCAGADVRAMREMMLGGGVGPALDFLALEYRTDALVAGFGKPVTAHLHGIAMGGGLGLSMHGAHRVAAADLALAMPEVQIGLWPDVGMTWEFSRLPGQAGAWLAMTGRTIDAPTALGLGLVDEVEGMAAAPVLDLGWVDECFVGDDPVEILARLESSSDERAQEAARRIRAKSPLSVCVALAAVRRAAGLAGPVEALDQDLRIARGLLPDCDFVEGVRAQLVDKDRDPRFAHARVEDVDPSRVQAIVG
;
A
#
# COMPACT_ATOMS: atom_id res chain seq x y z
N MET A 1 -27.43 -0.38 5.08
CA MET A 1 -26.39 0.05 6.05
C MET A 1 -25.37 0.78 5.21
N ASP A 2 -24.97 1.93 5.65
CA ASP A 2 -24.00 2.73 4.91
C ASP A 2 -22.60 2.07 5.02
N ASP A 3 -21.88 1.99 3.92
CA ASP A 3 -20.55 1.35 3.86
C ASP A 3 -19.46 2.14 4.62
N VAL A 4 -19.76 3.41 4.98
CA VAL A 4 -18.98 4.26 5.88
C VAL A 4 -19.89 4.89 6.92
N VAL A 5 -19.51 4.84 8.17
CA VAL A 5 -20.22 5.48 9.29
C VAL A 5 -19.39 6.64 9.81
N PHE A 6 -20.06 7.77 10.04
CA PHE A 6 -19.49 9.01 10.54
C PHE A 6 -20.14 9.39 11.85
N GLU A 7 -19.35 9.52 12.92
CA GLU A 7 -19.81 9.85 14.25
C GLU A 7 -18.98 11.01 14.82
N VAL A 8 -19.54 11.74 15.77
CA VAL A 8 -18.81 12.75 16.57
C VAL A 8 -19.21 12.57 18.03
N ASP A 9 -18.21 12.39 18.88
CA ASP A 9 -18.40 12.29 20.32
C ASP A 9 -17.42 13.23 21.04
N GLY A 10 -17.94 14.23 21.77
CA GLY A 10 -17.12 15.16 22.55
C GLY A 10 -16.02 15.89 21.77
N GLY A 11 -16.21 16.10 20.45
CA GLY A 11 -15.22 16.70 19.56
C GLY A 11 -14.29 15.69 18.88
N ALA A 12 -14.31 14.41 19.22
CA ALA A 12 -13.65 13.35 18.49
C ALA A 12 -14.52 12.93 17.30
N ALA A 13 -14.01 13.13 16.09
CA ALA A 13 -14.60 12.59 14.87
C ALA A 13 -14.20 11.14 14.69
N VAL A 14 -15.14 10.26 14.35
CA VAL A 14 -14.90 8.84 14.10
C VAL A 14 -15.36 8.51 12.69
N LEU A 15 -14.43 8.03 11.87
CA LEU A 15 -14.68 7.44 10.57
C LEU A 15 -14.53 5.93 10.69
N ARG A 16 -15.60 5.21 10.40
CA ARG A 16 -15.63 3.75 10.49
C ARG A 16 -15.99 3.14 9.14
N LEU A 17 -15.06 2.35 8.58
CA LEU A 17 -15.33 1.55 7.39
C LEU A 17 -16.28 0.40 7.78
N ASN A 18 -17.40 0.26 7.09
CA ASN A 18 -18.49 -0.64 7.48
C ASN A 18 -18.98 -1.54 6.33
N ARG A 19 -18.02 -2.12 5.61
CA ARG A 19 -18.24 -3.12 4.56
C ARG A 19 -17.57 -4.45 4.92
N PRO A 20 -17.83 -5.05 6.13
CA PRO A 20 -17.04 -6.17 6.68
C PRO A 20 -17.10 -7.44 5.83
N ARG A 21 -18.17 -7.65 5.04
CA ARG A 21 -18.29 -8.79 4.11
C ARG A 21 -17.30 -8.73 2.96
N ALA A 22 -16.84 -7.54 2.59
CA ALA A 22 -15.79 -7.32 1.60
C ALA A 22 -14.47 -6.90 2.25
N LEU A 23 -14.26 -7.18 3.55
CA LEU A 23 -13.08 -6.75 4.31
C LEU A 23 -12.83 -5.25 4.19
N ASN A 24 -13.89 -4.45 4.18
CA ASN A 24 -13.86 -3.00 4.05
C ASN A 24 -13.13 -2.48 2.80
N ALA A 25 -13.12 -3.28 1.70
CA ALA A 25 -12.56 -2.82 0.43
C ALA A 25 -13.22 -1.52 -0.02
N LEU A 26 -12.40 -0.54 -0.38
CA LEU A 26 -12.80 0.84 -0.64
C LEU A 26 -13.38 0.97 -2.07
N SER A 27 -14.62 1.43 -2.17
CA SER A 27 -15.28 1.73 -3.43
C SER A 27 -15.24 3.23 -3.75
N THR A 28 -15.59 3.59 -4.99
CA THR A 28 -15.72 4.99 -5.41
C THR A 28 -16.70 5.74 -4.50
N GLU A 29 -17.85 5.14 -4.20
CA GLU A 29 -18.90 5.76 -3.36
C GLU A 29 -18.42 5.99 -1.92
N MET A 30 -17.58 5.10 -1.40
CA MET A 30 -16.96 5.31 -0.07
C MET A 30 -16.05 6.52 -0.09
N PHE A 31 -15.17 6.67 -1.08
CA PHE A 31 -14.30 7.84 -1.20
C PHE A 31 -15.10 9.13 -1.43
N GLU A 32 -16.15 9.10 -2.25
CA GLU A 32 -17.06 10.23 -2.48
C GLU A 32 -17.77 10.65 -1.20
N ALA A 33 -18.04 9.73 -0.26
CA ALA A 33 -18.60 10.04 1.05
C ALA A 33 -17.54 10.54 2.05
N ILE A 34 -16.34 9.95 2.03
CA ILE A 34 -15.25 10.24 2.99
C ILE A 34 -14.66 11.63 2.74
N ALA A 35 -14.27 11.95 1.49
CA ALA A 35 -13.51 13.17 1.19
C ALA A 35 -14.22 14.47 1.62
N PRO A 36 -15.51 14.71 1.31
CA PRO A 36 -16.20 15.90 1.79
C PRO A 36 -16.40 15.92 3.31
N ARG A 37 -16.54 14.77 3.95
CA ARG A 37 -16.67 14.68 5.40
C ARG A 37 -15.35 15.03 6.11
N LEU A 38 -14.23 14.52 5.64
CA LEU A 38 -12.91 14.88 6.17
C LEU A 38 -12.65 16.38 6.00
N THR A 39 -13.01 16.96 4.86
CA THR A 39 -12.87 18.41 4.62
C THR A 39 -13.71 19.21 5.64
N ALA A 40 -14.97 18.83 5.83
CA ALA A 40 -15.84 19.51 6.78
C ALA A 40 -15.32 19.41 8.23
N TRP A 41 -14.84 18.24 8.64
CA TRP A 41 -14.29 18.04 9.98
C TRP A 41 -12.95 18.74 10.21
N ARG A 42 -12.10 18.80 9.18
CA ARG A 42 -10.85 19.55 9.24
C ARG A 42 -11.10 21.02 9.53
N ASP A 43 -12.10 21.60 8.87
CA ASP A 43 -12.39 23.03 8.92
C ASP A 43 -13.31 23.40 10.12
N ASP A 44 -13.91 22.43 10.80
CA ASP A 44 -14.78 22.64 11.97
C ASP A 44 -13.93 22.77 13.26
N PRO A 45 -13.92 23.94 13.94
CA PRO A 45 -13.17 24.15 15.18
C PRO A 45 -13.69 23.31 16.37
N SER A 46 -14.91 22.78 16.30
CA SER A 46 -15.44 21.89 17.35
C SER A 46 -14.87 20.48 17.29
N ILE A 47 -14.31 20.06 16.14
CA ILE A 47 -13.60 18.79 15.98
C ILE A 47 -12.17 18.97 16.45
N THR A 48 -11.72 18.11 17.36
CA THR A 48 -10.39 18.17 17.98
C THR A 48 -9.48 17.00 17.60
N SER A 49 -10.03 15.88 17.13
CA SER A 49 -9.30 14.70 16.68
C SER A 49 -10.10 13.89 15.66
N LEU A 50 -9.40 13.00 14.94
CA LEU A 50 -9.98 12.02 14.01
C LEU A 50 -9.56 10.62 14.42
N HIS A 51 -10.50 9.69 14.49
CA HIS A 51 -10.26 8.28 14.73
C HIS A 51 -10.74 7.44 13.53
N LEU A 52 -9.88 6.55 13.05
CA LEU A 52 -10.12 5.67 11.90
C LEU A 52 -10.27 4.24 12.36
N HIS A 53 -11.40 3.61 12.01
CA HIS A 53 -11.72 2.23 12.39
C HIS A 53 -12.21 1.42 11.19
N GLY A 54 -12.11 0.09 11.28
CA GLY A 54 -12.76 -0.84 10.38
C GLY A 54 -13.70 -1.77 11.15
N GLU A 55 -14.84 -2.13 10.57
CA GLU A 55 -15.75 -3.11 11.15
C GLU A 55 -15.37 -4.54 10.76
N GLY A 56 -15.61 -5.48 11.67
CA GLY A 56 -15.46 -6.91 11.42
C GLY A 56 -14.04 -7.43 11.67
N ARG A 57 -13.56 -8.32 10.81
CA ARG A 57 -12.33 -9.10 11.02
C ARG A 57 -11.06 -8.47 10.45
N GLY A 58 -11.09 -7.23 10.03
CA GLY A 58 -9.94 -6.52 9.50
C GLY A 58 -10.26 -5.06 9.30
N PHE A 59 -9.24 -4.23 9.35
CA PHE A 59 -9.36 -2.79 9.15
C PHE A 59 -9.82 -2.48 7.72
N CYS A 60 -9.01 -2.87 6.73
CA CYS A 60 -9.31 -2.64 5.31
C CYS A 60 -8.38 -3.49 4.41
N ALA A 61 -8.96 -4.15 3.39
CA ALA A 61 -8.18 -4.95 2.43
C ALA A 61 -7.66 -4.14 1.23
N GLY A 62 -7.85 -2.82 1.21
CA GLY A 62 -7.43 -1.93 0.14
C GLY A 62 -8.58 -1.49 -0.78
N ALA A 63 -8.24 -0.94 -1.94
CA ALA A 63 -9.18 -0.54 -2.97
C ALA A 63 -9.98 -1.73 -3.54
N ASP A 64 -11.19 -1.49 -4.05
CA ASP A 64 -11.95 -2.51 -4.78
C ASP A 64 -11.36 -2.74 -6.19
N VAL A 65 -10.22 -3.44 -6.21
CA VAL A 65 -9.45 -3.70 -7.45
C VAL A 65 -10.23 -4.54 -8.47
N ARG A 66 -11.29 -5.25 -8.06
CA ARG A 66 -12.19 -5.93 -9.01
C ARG A 66 -13.02 -4.90 -9.77
N ALA A 67 -13.61 -3.94 -9.05
CA ALA A 67 -14.34 -2.84 -9.69
C ALA A 67 -13.42 -2.04 -10.60
N MET A 68 -12.19 -1.73 -10.17
CA MET A 68 -11.20 -1.04 -10.98
C MET A 68 -10.84 -1.83 -12.27
N ARG A 69 -10.69 -3.16 -12.17
CA ARG A 69 -10.50 -4.02 -13.35
C ARG A 69 -11.67 -3.92 -14.33
N GLU A 70 -12.90 -3.98 -13.84
CA GLU A 70 -14.10 -3.86 -14.70
C GLU A 70 -14.19 -2.47 -15.35
N MET A 71 -13.79 -1.40 -14.65
CA MET A 71 -13.65 -0.06 -15.25
C MET A 71 -12.67 -0.08 -16.43
N MET A 72 -11.52 -0.73 -16.29
CA MET A 72 -10.52 -0.83 -17.37
C MET A 72 -11.04 -1.65 -18.56
N LEU A 73 -11.74 -2.75 -18.32
CA LEU A 73 -12.30 -3.58 -19.38
C LEU A 73 -13.45 -2.88 -20.14
N GLY A 74 -14.27 -2.10 -19.45
CA GLY A 74 -15.43 -1.43 -20.02
C GLY A 74 -15.15 -0.04 -20.61
N GLY A 75 -14.22 0.72 -20.01
CA GLY A 75 -13.97 2.12 -20.31
C GLY A 75 -12.51 2.49 -20.57
N GLY A 76 -11.60 1.52 -20.57
CA GLY A 76 -10.17 1.76 -20.69
C GLY A 76 -9.55 2.30 -19.39
N VAL A 77 -8.36 2.88 -19.49
CA VAL A 77 -7.57 3.32 -18.34
C VAL A 77 -8.15 4.56 -17.64
N GLY A 78 -8.89 5.41 -18.35
CA GLY A 78 -9.41 6.69 -17.83
C GLY A 78 -10.19 6.55 -16.52
N PRO A 79 -11.28 5.74 -16.48
CA PRO A 79 -12.07 5.57 -15.26
C PRO A 79 -11.27 5.02 -14.06
N ALA A 80 -10.29 4.14 -14.33
CA ALA A 80 -9.41 3.63 -13.28
C ALA A 80 -8.46 4.71 -12.72
N LEU A 81 -7.97 5.59 -13.58
CA LEU A 81 -7.18 6.77 -13.17
C LEU A 81 -8.01 7.77 -12.36
N ASP A 82 -9.27 7.98 -12.73
CA ASP A 82 -10.19 8.84 -11.97
C ASP A 82 -10.45 8.28 -10.57
N PHE A 83 -10.62 6.96 -10.46
CA PHE A 83 -10.74 6.26 -9.18
C PHE A 83 -9.50 6.47 -8.32
N LEU A 84 -8.30 6.17 -8.82
CA LEU A 84 -7.04 6.37 -8.08
C LEU A 84 -6.81 7.85 -7.71
N ALA A 85 -7.15 8.78 -8.60
CA ALA A 85 -7.04 10.20 -8.30
C ALA A 85 -7.99 10.65 -7.16
N LEU A 86 -9.17 10.02 -7.04
CA LEU A 86 -10.09 10.25 -5.93
C LEU A 86 -9.54 9.66 -4.63
N GLU A 87 -9.02 8.43 -4.66
CA GLU A 87 -8.37 7.77 -3.53
C GLU A 87 -7.20 8.61 -3.02
N TYR A 88 -6.24 8.95 -3.86
CA TYR A 88 -5.04 9.72 -3.46
C TYR A 88 -5.38 11.13 -2.93
N ARG A 89 -6.42 11.78 -3.47
CA ARG A 89 -6.92 13.04 -2.88
C ARG A 89 -7.48 12.83 -1.49
N THR A 90 -8.16 11.71 -1.24
CA THR A 90 -8.73 11.40 0.07
C THR A 90 -7.62 11.10 1.09
N ASP A 91 -6.59 10.35 0.68
CA ASP A 91 -5.42 10.07 1.51
C ASP A 91 -4.65 11.35 1.85
N ALA A 92 -4.52 12.27 0.88
CA ALA A 92 -3.93 13.59 1.11
C ALA A 92 -4.71 14.43 2.14
N LEU A 93 -6.05 14.29 2.21
CA LEU A 93 -6.85 14.94 3.25
C LEU A 93 -6.56 14.38 4.64
N VAL A 94 -6.30 13.08 4.78
CA VAL A 94 -5.87 12.48 6.04
C VAL A 94 -4.47 12.96 6.41
N ALA A 95 -3.51 12.88 5.47
CA ALA A 95 -2.13 13.34 5.67
C ALA A 95 -2.05 14.82 6.10
N GLY A 96 -2.93 15.67 5.54
CA GLY A 96 -3.03 17.10 5.81
C GLY A 96 -4.18 17.50 6.73
N PHE A 97 -4.66 16.59 7.59
CA PHE A 97 -5.85 16.86 8.40
C PHE A 97 -5.65 18.00 9.42
N GLY A 98 -4.42 18.21 9.88
CA GLY A 98 -4.03 19.34 10.73
C GLY A 98 -4.49 19.22 12.19
N LYS A 99 -5.13 18.12 12.58
CA LYS A 99 -5.51 17.76 13.93
C LYS A 99 -5.03 16.35 14.21
N PRO A 100 -4.88 15.90 15.49
CA PRO A 100 -4.49 14.54 15.81
C PRO A 100 -5.36 13.50 15.09
N VAL A 101 -4.72 12.56 14.40
CA VAL A 101 -5.36 11.41 13.76
C VAL A 101 -4.89 10.15 14.45
N THR A 102 -5.80 9.26 14.80
CA THR A 102 -5.46 7.92 15.33
C THR A 102 -6.10 6.85 14.46
N ALA A 103 -5.28 5.93 13.95
CA ALA A 103 -5.73 4.77 13.19
C ALA A 103 -5.68 3.52 14.08
N HIS A 104 -6.80 2.82 14.19
CA HIS A 104 -6.95 1.58 14.95
C HIS A 104 -6.93 0.39 13.99
N LEU A 105 -5.76 -0.25 13.85
CA LEU A 105 -5.51 -1.30 12.88
C LEU A 105 -5.68 -2.68 13.50
N HIS A 106 -6.43 -3.57 12.85
CA HIS A 106 -6.60 -4.95 13.30
C HIS A 106 -6.81 -5.88 12.11
N GLY A 107 -6.53 -7.16 12.29
CA GLY A 107 -6.66 -8.16 11.24
C GLY A 107 -5.98 -7.70 9.95
N ILE A 108 -6.69 -7.72 8.84
CA ILE A 108 -6.15 -7.31 7.53
C ILE A 108 -6.12 -5.77 7.41
N ALA A 109 -4.94 -5.21 7.15
CA ALA A 109 -4.71 -3.81 6.78
C ALA A 109 -3.77 -3.76 5.57
N MET A 110 -4.31 -3.49 4.37
CA MET A 110 -3.57 -3.62 3.10
C MET A 110 -3.95 -2.51 2.10
N GLY A 111 -3.04 -2.23 1.16
CA GLY A 111 -3.29 -1.35 0.02
C GLY A 111 -3.88 0.00 0.39
N GLY A 112 -4.96 0.43 -0.26
CA GLY A 112 -5.65 1.69 0.01
C GLY A 112 -6.10 1.88 1.47
N GLY A 113 -6.25 0.78 2.25
CA GLY A 113 -6.47 0.88 3.69
C GLY A 113 -5.29 1.52 4.43
N LEU A 114 -4.06 1.31 3.94
CA LEU A 114 -2.87 1.96 4.47
C LEU A 114 -2.79 3.42 4.03
N GLY A 115 -3.24 3.77 2.83
CA GLY A 115 -3.36 5.17 2.40
C GLY A 115 -4.18 6.02 3.38
N LEU A 116 -5.33 5.49 3.81
CA LEU A 116 -6.17 6.16 4.80
C LEU A 116 -5.57 6.20 6.22
N SER A 117 -4.62 5.33 6.57
CA SER A 117 -4.25 5.10 7.97
C SER A 117 -2.80 5.40 8.33
N MET A 118 -1.90 5.49 7.35
CA MET A 118 -0.47 5.60 7.66
C MET A 118 0.04 7.03 7.76
N HIS A 119 -0.53 7.96 6.98
CA HIS A 119 0.01 9.30 6.85
C HIS A 119 -0.47 10.25 7.95
N GLY A 120 0.45 10.77 8.76
CA GLY A 120 0.15 11.73 9.81
C GLY A 120 -0.67 11.21 10.98
N ALA A 121 -0.92 9.90 11.05
CA ALA A 121 -1.68 9.25 12.11
C ALA A 121 -0.78 8.67 13.20
N HIS A 122 -1.30 8.59 14.42
CA HIS A 122 -0.82 7.68 15.46
C HIS A 122 -1.45 6.30 15.22
N ARG A 123 -0.66 5.27 14.98
CA ARG A 123 -1.08 3.95 14.50
C ARG A 123 -1.05 2.96 15.63
N VAL A 124 -2.22 2.57 16.11
CA VAL A 124 -2.42 1.57 17.17
C VAL A 124 -2.85 0.26 16.52
N ALA A 125 -2.10 -0.78 16.71
CA ALA A 125 -2.34 -2.09 16.13
C ALA A 125 -2.83 -3.10 17.17
N ALA A 126 -3.83 -3.90 16.81
CA ALA A 126 -4.17 -5.11 17.55
C ALA A 126 -3.13 -6.20 17.28
N ALA A 127 -3.03 -7.17 18.19
CA ALA A 127 -2.04 -8.24 18.10
C ALA A 127 -2.20 -9.16 16.87
N ASP A 128 -3.40 -9.20 16.28
CA ASP A 128 -3.73 -9.99 15.07
C ASP A 128 -3.51 -9.24 13.76
N LEU A 129 -2.88 -8.06 13.78
CA LEU A 129 -2.61 -7.28 12.57
C LEU A 129 -1.82 -8.08 11.55
N ALA A 130 -2.30 -8.04 10.30
CA ALA A 130 -1.65 -8.54 9.10
C ALA A 130 -1.54 -7.39 8.08
N LEU A 131 -0.38 -6.74 8.03
CA LEU A 131 -0.11 -5.54 7.23
C LEU A 131 0.64 -5.91 5.95
N ALA A 132 0.21 -5.40 4.80
CA ALA A 132 0.92 -5.59 3.53
C ALA A 132 0.60 -4.53 2.49
N MET A 133 1.55 -4.35 1.54
CA MET A 133 1.33 -3.73 0.24
C MET A 133 1.57 -4.81 -0.84
N PRO A 134 0.54 -5.62 -1.19
CA PRO A 134 0.71 -6.78 -2.07
C PRO A 134 0.57 -6.46 -3.56
N GLU A 135 0.54 -5.20 -3.96
CA GLU A 135 0.16 -4.68 -5.29
C GLU A 135 1.01 -5.26 -6.43
N VAL A 136 2.30 -5.55 -6.18
CA VAL A 136 3.18 -6.21 -7.18
C VAL A 136 2.68 -7.59 -7.62
N GLN A 137 1.78 -8.20 -6.84
CA GLN A 137 1.16 -9.49 -7.17
C GLN A 137 0.07 -9.35 -8.24
N ILE A 138 -0.49 -8.16 -8.37
CA ILE A 138 -1.60 -7.89 -9.30
C ILE A 138 -1.21 -6.88 -10.38
N GLY A 139 0.09 -6.64 -10.63
CA GLY A 139 0.52 -5.75 -11.69
C GLY A 139 0.47 -4.27 -11.35
N LEU A 140 0.45 -3.92 -10.05
CA LEU A 140 0.60 -2.56 -9.53
C LEU A 140 1.91 -2.46 -8.71
N TRP A 141 2.12 -1.36 -8.03
CA TRP A 141 3.21 -1.09 -7.10
C TRP A 141 2.62 -0.68 -5.75
N PRO A 142 3.39 -0.64 -4.65
CA PRO A 142 2.95 -0.02 -3.40
C PRO A 142 2.68 1.46 -3.63
N ASP A 143 1.42 1.83 -3.84
CA ASP A 143 0.94 3.18 -4.06
C ASP A 143 0.44 3.86 -2.78
N VAL A 144 -0.56 4.71 -2.86
CA VAL A 144 -1.21 5.43 -1.76
C VAL A 144 -0.24 6.13 -0.80
N GLY A 145 0.90 6.64 -1.34
CA GLY A 145 1.95 7.30 -0.57
C GLY A 145 2.85 6.34 0.22
N MET A 146 2.61 5.03 0.17
CA MET A 146 3.39 4.05 0.94
C MET A 146 4.84 3.94 0.48
N THR A 147 5.18 4.34 -0.74
CA THR A 147 6.58 4.44 -1.16
C THR A 147 7.38 5.41 -0.31
N TRP A 148 6.76 6.51 0.17
CA TRP A 148 7.38 7.45 1.09
C TRP A 148 7.61 6.82 2.47
N GLU A 149 6.62 6.15 3.04
CA GLU A 149 6.74 5.42 4.30
C GLU A 149 7.85 4.35 4.19
N PHE A 150 7.83 3.55 3.14
CA PHE A 150 8.84 2.53 2.90
C PHE A 150 10.25 3.09 2.73
N SER A 151 10.41 4.27 2.12
CA SER A 151 11.71 4.92 1.97
C SER A 151 12.33 5.37 3.30
N ARG A 152 11.56 5.43 4.38
CA ARG A 152 11.96 5.84 5.74
C ARG A 152 12.24 4.66 6.67
N LEU A 153 11.94 3.44 6.25
CA LEU A 153 12.19 2.26 7.06
C LEU A 153 13.69 2.01 7.26
N PRO A 154 14.08 1.32 8.34
CA PRO A 154 15.48 1.04 8.62
C PRO A 154 16.12 0.21 7.50
N GLY A 155 17.34 0.57 7.13
CA GLY A 155 18.15 -0.14 6.13
C GLY A 155 17.44 -0.29 4.80
N GLN A 156 17.34 -1.52 4.30
CA GLN A 156 16.71 -1.87 3.03
C GLN A 156 15.29 -2.46 3.19
N ALA A 157 14.68 -2.34 4.38
CA ALA A 157 13.38 -2.94 4.68
C ALA A 157 12.27 -2.45 3.74
N GLY A 158 12.32 -1.19 3.30
CA GLY A 158 11.34 -0.65 2.35
C GLY A 158 11.41 -1.33 0.97
N ALA A 159 12.60 -1.51 0.42
CA ALA A 159 12.78 -2.23 -0.84
C ALA A 159 12.33 -3.70 -0.71
N TRP A 160 12.68 -4.35 0.40
CA TRP A 160 12.23 -5.71 0.70
C TRP A 160 10.71 -5.85 0.71
N LEU A 161 10.00 -4.98 1.44
CA LEU A 161 8.54 -5.01 1.50
C LEU A 161 7.91 -4.71 0.14
N ALA A 162 8.41 -3.67 -0.56
CA ALA A 162 7.87 -3.24 -1.85
C ALA A 162 8.01 -4.30 -2.94
N MET A 163 9.18 -4.92 -3.06
CA MET A 163 9.45 -5.91 -4.11
C MET A 163 8.79 -7.26 -3.83
N THR A 164 8.63 -7.64 -2.56
CA THR A 164 8.07 -8.96 -2.18
C THR A 164 6.57 -8.95 -2.01
N GLY A 165 5.97 -7.80 -1.69
CA GLY A 165 4.55 -7.69 -1.33
C GLY A 165 4.16 -8.57 -0.15
N ARG A 166 5.12 -8.85 0.76
CA ARG A 166 4.87 -9.78 1.86
C ARG A 166 4.00 -9.18 2.95
N THR A 167 3.21 -10.02 3.57
CA THR A 167 2.50 -9.68 4.79
C THR A 167 3.44 -9.76 5.99
N ILE A 168 3.37 -8.76 6.87
CA ILE A 168 4.05 -8.73 8.17
C ILE A 168 3.03 -8.68 9.30
N ASP A 169 3.42 -9.19 10.46
CA ASP A 169 2.61 -9.18 11.69
C ASP A 169 2.81 -7.90 12.52
N ALA A 170 2.00 -7.73 13.55
CA ALA A 170 2.03 -6.56 14.43
C ALA A 170 3.42 -6.33 15.07
N PRO A 171 4.11 -7.34 15.63
CA PRO A 171 5.45 -7.16 16.15
C PRO A 171 6.46 -6.66 15.12
N THR A 172 6.44 -7.23 13.92
CA THR A 172 7.32 -6.80 12.82
C THR A 172 7.01 -5.36 12.39
N ALA A 173 5.72 -5.01 12.26
CA ALA A 173 5.30 -3.66 11.92
C ALA A 173 5.76 -2.63 12.96
N LEU A 174 5.68 -2.97 14.26
CA LEU A 174 6.19 -2.13 15.35
C LEU A 174 7.72 -1.99 15.29
N GLY A 175 8.44 -3.10 15.07
CA GLY A 175 9.90 -3.09 14.96
C GLY A 175 10.43 -2.31 13.76
N LEU A 176 9.64 -2.21 12.68
CA LEU A 176 9.94 -1.38 11.51
C LEU A 176 9.50 0.08 11.67
N GLY A 177 8.66 0.41 12.65
CA GLY A 177 8.09 1.76 12.82
C GLY A 177 6.90 2.03 11.88
N LEU A 178 6.29 0.99 11.32
CA LEU A 178 5.04 1.11 10.55
C LEU A 178 3.80 1.22 11.43
N VAL A 179 3.88 0.85 12.70
CA VAL A 179 2.89 1.17 13.73
C VAL A 179 3.61 1.71 14.96
N ASP A 180 2.91 2.52 15.75
CA ASP A 180 3.48 3.22 16.91
C ASP A 180 3.25 2.44 18.20
N GLU A 181 2.16 1.68 18.25
CA GLU A 181 1.80 0.84 19.40
C GLU A 181 1.20 -0.49 18.92
N VAL A 182 1.42 -1.54 19.71
CA VAL A 182 0.71 -2.83 19.57
C VAL A 182 0.09 -3.19 20.90
N GLU A 183 -1.19 -3.49 20.91
CA GLU A 183 -1.93 -3.87 22.10
C GLU A 183 -1.26 -5.04 22.83
N GLY A 184 -0.99 -4.85 24.13
CA GLY A 184 -0.33 -5.85 24.96
C GLY A 184 1.19 -5.95 24.79
N MET A 185 1.83 -5.14 23.96
CA MET A 185 3.29 -5.10 23.83
C MET A 185 3.88 -3.87 24.53
N ALA A 186 4.92 -4.08 25.36
CA ALA A 186 5.56 -3.01 26.10
C ALA A 186 6.73 -2.34 25.34
N ALA A 187 7.28 -3.00 24.31
CA ALA A 187 8.39 -2.49 23.51
C ALA A 187 8.45 -3.12 22.13
N ALA A 188 9.02 -2.42 21.18
CA ALA A 188 9.29 -2.92 19.84
C ALA A 188 10.35 -4.04 19.88
N PRO A 189 10.18 -5.13 19.10
CA PRO A 189 11.18 -6.17 18.99
C PRO A 189 12.41 -5.69 18.20
N VAL A 190 13.56 -6.25 18.49
CA VAL A 190 14.74 -6.12 17.64
C VAL A 190 14.60 -7.07 16.46
N LEU A 191 14.61 -6.54 15.25
CA LEU A 191 14.48 -7.34 14.03
C LEU A 191 15.88 -7.71 13.49
N ASP A 192 16.02 -8.96 13.07
CA ASP A 192 17.22 -9.43 12.35
C ASP A 192 17.05 -9.14 10.85
N LEU A 193 17.52 -7.97 10.42
CA LEU A 193 17.44 -7.46 9.05
C LEU A 193 18.79 -7.48 8.30
N GLY A 194 19.85 -8.07 8.88
CA GLY A 194 21.18 -8.08 8.26
C GLY A 194 21.17 -8.63 6.83
N TRP A 195 20.47 -9.74 6.61
CA TRP A 195 20.31 -10.31 5.28
C TRP A 195 19.54 -9.40 4.30
N VAL A 196 18.59 -8.61 4.81
CA VAL A 196 17.85 -7.62 4.00
C VAL A 196 18.79 -6.53 3.54
N ASP A 197 19.60 -5.98 4.45
CA ASP A 197 20.54 -4.91 4.15
C ASP A 197 21.64 -5.35 3.18
N GLU A 198 22.10 -6.61 3.29
CA GLU A 198 23.07 -7.18 2.37
C GLU A 198 22.51 -7.42 0.97
N CYS A 199 21.28 -7.93 0.86
CA CYS A 199 20.73 -8.36 -0.42
C CYS A 199 20.00 -7.27 -1.20
N PHE A 200 19.26 -6.36 -0.52
CA PHE A 200 18.43 -5.34 -1.17
C PHE A 200 19.13 -4.01 -1.43
N VAL A 201 20.44 -3.94 -1.26
CA VAL A 201 21.23 -2.74 -1.55
C VAL A 201 21.28 -2.45 -3.05
N GLY A 202 21.27 -1.14 -3.40
CA GLY A 202 21.35 -0.67 -4.79
C GLY A 202 19.98 -0.51 -5.46
N ASP A 203 20.02 -0.15 -6.74
CA ASP A 203 18.85 0.30 -7.50
C ASP A 203 18.52 -0.66 -8.67
N ASP A 204 19.32 -1.70 -8.86
CA ASP A 204 19.12 -2.71 -9.91
C ASP A 204 18.39 -3.95 -9.35
N PRO A 205 17.13 -4.20 -9.74
CA PRO A 205 16.38 -5.35 -9.28
C PRO A 205 16.97 -6.70 -9.72
N VAL A 206 17.72 -6.73 -10.83
CA VAL A 206 18.40 -7.95 -11.32
C VAL A 206 19.56 -8.30 -10.39
N GLU A 207 20.38 -7.31 -9.99
CA GLU A 207 21.46 -7.53 -9.04
C GLU A 207 20.94 -7.92 -7.64
N ILE A 208 19.84 -7.31 -7.20
CA ILE A 208 19.16 -7.68 -5.94
C ILE A 208 18.75 -9.15 -5.99
N LEU A 209 18.07 -9.58 -7.06
CA LEU A 209 17.68 -10.97 -7.24
C LEU A 209 18.86 -11.92 -7.26
N ALA A 210 19.94 -11.58 -7.96
CA ALA A 210 21.15 -12.40 -8.00
C ALA A 210 21.77 -12.60 -6.61
N ARG A 211 21.81 -11.54 -5.77
CA ARG A 211 22.28 -11.65 -4.38
C ARG A 211 21.36 -12.53 -3.54
N LEU A 212 20.04 -12.35 -3.65
CA LEU A 212 19.07 -13.16 -2.95
C LEU A 212 19.15 -14.64 -3.30
N GLU A 213 19.29 -14.96 -4.60
CA GLU A 213 19.36 -16.33 -5.10
C GLU A 213 20.67 -17.04 -4.73
N SER A 214 21.78 -16.29 -4.62
CA SER A 214 23.09 -16.81 -4.23
C SER A 214 23.35 -16.84 -2.74
N SER A 215 22.47 -16.24 -1.93
CA SER A 215 22.61 -16.19 -0.47
C SER A 215 22.45 -17.58 0.16
N SER A 216 23.21 -17.84 1.22
CA SER A 216 23.04 -19.02 2.08
C SER A 216 21.90 -18.87 3.09
N ASP A 217 21.32 -17.67 3.25
CA ASP A 217 20.18 -17.41 4.12
C ASP A 217 18.88 -17.86 3.44
N GLU A 218 18.17 -18.80 4.03
CA GLU A 218 16.91 -19.33 3.50
C GLU A 218 15.84 -18.24 3.36
N ARG A 219 15.87 -17.18 4.18
CA ARG A 219 14.95 -16.05 4.12
C ARG A 219 15.19 -15.23 2.84
N ALA A 220 16.46 -15.06 2.44
CA ALA A 220 16.82 -14.38 1.20
C ALA A 220 16.35 -15.19 -0.01
N GLN A 221 16.57 -16.50 -0.02
CA GLN A 221 16.08 -17.37 -1.10
C GLN A 221 14.56 -17.39 -1.19
N GLU A 222 13.85 -17.34 -0.05
CA GLU A 222 12.38 -17.22 -0.04
C GLU A 222 11.93 -15.87 -0.61
N ALA A 223 12.62 -14.77 -0.29
CA ALA A 223 12.34 -13.47 -0.88
C ALA A 223 12.53 -13.49 -2.40
N ALA A 224 13.58 -14.14 -2.92
CA ALA A 224 13.78 -14.33 -4.36
C ALA A 224 12.60 -15.07 -5.01
N ARG A 225 12.20 -16.20 -4.43
CA ARG A 225 11.03 -16.97 -4.93
C ARG A 225 9.75 -16.14 -4.95
N ARG A 226 9.52 -15.30 -3.91
CA ARG A 226 8.37 -14.40 -3.87
C ARG A 226 8.43 -13.36 -4.98
N ILE A 227 9.57 -12.72 -5.18
CA ILE A 227 9.76 -11.71 -6.24
C ILE A 227 9.54 -12.34 -7.61
N ARG A 228 10.10 -13.54 -7.88
CA ARG A 228 9.93 -14.26 -9.14
C ARG A 228 8.47 -14.60 -9.48
N ALA A 229 7.60 -14.67 -8.47
CA ALA A 229 6.16 -14.92 -8.64
C ALA A 229 5.30 -13.66 -8.85
N LYS A 230 5.93 -12.46 -8.93
CA LYS A 230 5.23 -11.18 -9.09
C LYS A 230 5.30 -10.68 -10.53
N SER A 231 4.56 -9.61 -10.86
CA SER A 231 4.75 -8.92 -12.13
C SER A 231 6.16 -8.33 -12.20
N PRO A 232 6.98 -8.73 -13.18
CA PRO A 232 8.35 -8.25 -13.29
C PRO A 232 8.44 -6.72 -13.45
N LEU A 233 7.56 -6.12 -14.25
CA LEU A 233 7.52 -4.67 -14.42
C LEU A 233 7.14 -3.98 -13.11
N SER A 234 6.14 -4.49 -12.41
CA SER A 234 5.72 -3.95 -11.11
C SER A 234 6.81 -4.00 -10.04
N VAL A 235 7.58 -5.08 -9.99
CA VAL A 235 8.74 -5.21 -9.08
C VAL A 235 9.78 -4.13 -9.37
N CYS A 236 10.12 -3.91 -10.65
CA CYS A 236 11.08 -2.88 -11.06
C CYS A 236 10.56 -1.48 -10.71
N VAL A 237 9.29 -1.21 -11.00
CA VAL A 237 8.64 0.09 -10.69
C VAL A 237 8.57 0.31 -9.17
N ALA A 238 8.22 -0.72 -8.39
CA ALA A 238 8.15 -0.62 -6.93
C ALA A 238 9.50 -0.24 -6.30
N LEU A 239 10.58 -0.89 -6.71
CA LEU A 239 11.93 -0.52 -6.25
C LEU A 239 12.27 0.92 -6.62
N ALA A 240 12.11 1.29 -7.89
CA ALA A 240 12.43 2.63 -8.39
C ALA A 240 11.58 3.71 -7.68
N ALA A 241 10.30 3.46 -7.43
CA ALA A 241 9.40 4.37 -6.74
C ALA A 241 9.81 4.59 -5.27
N VAL A 242 10.20 3.53 -4.54
CA VAL A 242 10.71 3.66 -3.16
C VAL A 242 12.02 4.44 -3.13
N ARG A 243 12.95 4.17 -4.07
CA ARG A 243 14.23 4.90 -4.15
C ARG A 243 14.00 6.40 -4.42
N ARG A 244 13.11 6.72 -5.35
CA ARG A 244 12.75 8.10 -5.65
C ARG A 244 12.06 8.80 -4.47
N ALA A 245 11.17 8.08 -3.78
CA ALA A 245 10.42 8.63 -2.65
C ALA A 245 11.31 9.07 -1.49
N ALA A 246 12.52 8.55 -1.37
CA ALA A 246 13.50 9.00 -0.38
C ALA A 246 13.87 10.50 -0.50
N GLY A 247 13.74 11.09 -1.69
CA GLY A 247 13.98 12.51 -1.95
C GLY A 247 12.75 13.41 -1.85
N LEU A 248 11.55 12.86 -1.60
CA LEU A 248 10.31 13.63 -1.51
C LEU A 248 10.14 14.26 -0.12
N ALA A 249 9.45 15.40 -0.06
CA ALA A 249 9.23 16.15 1.17
C ALA A 249 8.20 15.49 2.10
N GLY A 250 7.29 14.69 1.57
CA GLY A 250 6.25 14.06 2.36
C GLY A 250 5.33 13.13 1.56
N PRO A 251 4.35 12.51 2.25
CA PRO A 251 3.44 11.56 1.62
C PRO A 251 2.58 12.19 0.52
N VAL A 252 2.26 13.48 0.59
CA VAL A 252 1.48 14.17 -0.45
C VAL A 252 2.24 14.21 -1.79
N GLU A 253 3.56 14.47 -1.77
CA GLU A 253 4.37 14.39 -2.98
C GLU A 253 4.50 12.96 -3.52
N ALA A 254 4.45 11.95 -2.62
CA ALA A 254 4.42 10.55 -3.03
C ALA A 254 3.08 10.18 -3.68
N LEU A 255 1.95 10.68 -3.20
CA LEU A 255 0.64 10.54 -3.85
C LEU A 255 0.63 11.16 -5.26
N ASP A 256 1.29 12.32 -5.44
CA ASP A 256 1.48 12.90 -6.78
C ASP A 256 2.40 12.03 -7.66
N GLN A 257 3.45 11.42 -7.08
CA GLN A 257 4.28 10.43 -7.76
C GLN A 257 3.42 9.23 -8.19
N ASP A 258 2.58 8.71 -7.30
CA ASP A 258 1.74 7.55 -7.55
C ASP A 258 0.78 7.80 -8.71
N LEU A 259 0.18 8.99 -8.80
CA LEU A 259 -0.69 9.32 -9.93
C LEU A 259 0.07 9.39 -11.27
N ARG A 260 1.36 9.81 -11.27
CA ARG A 260 2.21 9.74 -12.47
C ARG A 260 2.52 8.31 -12.86
N ILE A 261 2.90 7.47 -11.89
CA ILE A 261 3.18 6.04 -12.10
C ILE A 261 1.94 5.33 -12.63
N ALA A 262 0.75 5.59 -12.07
CA ALA A 262 -0.50 5.01 -12.54
C ALA A 262 -0.74 5.27 -14.03
N ARG A 263 -0.53 6.50 -14.49
CA ARG A 263 -0.67 6.86 -15.91
C ARG A 263 0.31 6.11 -16.82
N GLY A 264 1.49 5.80 -16.32
CA GLY A 264 2.51 5.07 -17.07
C GLY A 264 2.33 3.56 -17.03
N LEU A 265 1.91 2.99 -15.89
CA LEU A 265 1.89 1.55 -15.65
C LEU A 265 0.57 0.87 -16.07
N LEU A 266 -0.59 1.48 -15.77
CA LEU A 266 -1.89 0.86 -16.05
C LEU A 266 -2.11 0.46 -17.54
N PRO A 267 -1.58 1.22 -18.54
CA PRO A 267 -1.71 0.81 -19.94
C PRO A 267 -1.05 -0.53 -20.29
N ASP A 268 -0.09 -1.02 -19.49
CA ASP A 268 0.63 -2.28 -19.77
C ASP A 268 -0.20 -3.56 -19.46
N CYS A 269 -1.44 -3.41 -18.95
CA CYS A 269 -2.41 -4.50 -18.77
C CYS A 269 -2.07 -5.58 -17.74
N ASP A 270 -0.90 -5.61 -17.13
CA ASP A 270 -0.54 -6.58 -16.08
C ASP A 270 -1.53 -6.54 -14.90
N PHE A 271 -2.08 -5.36 -14.60
CA PHE A 271 -3.10 -5.21 -13.57
C PHE A 271 -4.38 -6.00 -13.87
N VAL A 272 -4.89 -5.91 -15.11
CA VAL A 272 -6.12 -6.63 -15.52
C VAL A 272 -5.92 -8.13 -15.38
N GLU A 273 -4.76 -8.63 -15.80
CA GLU A 273 -4.38 -10.05 -15.72
C GLU A 273 -4.13 -10.49 -14.27
N GLY A 274 -3.37 -9.70 -13.50
CA GLY A 274 -3.09 -10.01 -12.10
C GLY A 274 -4.35 -10.11 -11.25
N VAL A 275 -5.28 -9.17 -11.41
CA VAL A 275 -6.58 -9.23 -10.73
C VAL A 275 -7.41 -10.43 -11.22
N ARG A 276 -7.38 -10.77 -12.52
CA ARG A 276 -8.02 -11.99 -13.04
C ARG A 276 -7.52 -13.22 -12.27
N ALA A 277 -6.21 -13.41 -12.28
CA ALA A 277 -5.58 -14.60 -11.72
C ALA A 277 -5.77 -14.74 -10.20
N GLN A 278 -5.67 -13.62 -9.45
CA GLN A 278 -5.71 -13.64 -7.99
C GLN A 278 -7.13 -13.62 -7.42
N LEU A 279 -8.05 -12.89 -8.05
CA LEU A 279 -9.34 -12.57 -7.43
C LEU A 279 -10.56 -13.06 -8.22
N VAL A 280 -10.49 -13.12 -9.55
CA VAL A 280 -11.62 -13.55 -10.40
C VAL A 280 -11.57 -15.05 -10.57
N ASP A 281 -10.62 -15.57 -11.34
CA ASP A 281 -10.49 -17.00 -11.66
C ASP A 281 -9.85 -17.79 -10.50
N LYS A 282 -8.99 -17.12 -9.72
CA LYS A 282 -8.28 -17.68 -8.56
C LYS A 282 -7.38 -18.86 -8.89
N ASP A 283 -6.94 -18.94 -10.15
CA ASP A 283 -5.98 -19.94 -10.62
C ASP A 283 -4.55 -19.67 -10.13
N ARG A 284 -4.27 -18.38 -9.73
CA ARG A 284 -2.95 -17.92 -9.27
C ARG A 284 -1.84 -18.11 -10.29
N ASP A 285 -2.19 -18.14 -11.56
CA ASP A 285 -1.29 -18.32 -12.69
C ASP A 285 -1.42 -17.12 -13.66
N PRO A 286 -0.92 -15.92 -13.28
CA PRO A 286 -1.00 -14.73 -14.11
C PRO A 286 -0.01 -14.83 -15.28
N ARG A 287 -0.46 -14.36 -16.45
CA ARG A 287 0.36 -14.24 -17.67
C ARG A 287 0.75 -12.79 -17.87
N PHE A 288 1.76 -12.35 -17.14
CA PHE A 288 2.29 -11.00 -17.23
C PHE A 288 3.02 -10.75 -18.56
N ALA A 289 3.13 -9.48 -18.97
CA ALA A 289 3.77 -9.07 -20.22
C ALA A 289 5.25 -9.48 -20.30
N HIS A 290 5.94 -9.44 -19.17
CA HIS A 290 7.33 -9.90 -19.05
C HIS A 290 7.37 -11.25 -18.30
N ALA A 291 8.22 -12.17 -18.75
CA ALA A 291 8.38 -13.45 -18.08
C ALA A 291 9.29 -13.34 -16.83
N ARG A 292 10.26 -12.43 -16.86
CA ARG A 292 11.27 -12.26 -15.79
C ARG A 292 11.62 -10.80 -15.61
N VAL A 293 12.19 -10.47 -14.45
CA VAL A 293 12.69 -9.11 -14.12
C VAL A 293 13.79 -8.67 -15.10
N GLU A 294 14.62 -9.61 -15.54
CA GLU A 294 15.70 -9.38 -16.50
C GLU A 294 15.20 -9.01 -17.91
N ASP A 295 13.94 -9.26 -18.22
CA ASP A 295 13.33 -8.94 -19.52
C ASP A 295 12.75 -7.52 -19.56
N VAL A 296 12.71 -6.82 -18.40
CA VAL A 296 12.18 -5.47 -18.30
C VAL A 296 13.22 -4.44 -18.75
N ASP A 297 12.85 -3.60 -19.72
CA ASP A 297 13.72 -2.50 -20.16
C ASP A 297 13.80 -1.40 -19.07
N PRO A 298 14.98 -1.10 -18.52
CA PRO A 298 15.16 -0.04 -17.54
C PRO A 298 14.67 1.33 -18.01
N SER A 299 14.72 1.61 -19.32
CA SER A 299 14.20 2.87 -19.87
C SER A 299 12.69 2.99 -19.75
N ARG A 300 11.97 1.84 -19.82
CA ARG A 300 10.52 1.81 -19.57
C ARG A 300 10.19 2.14 -18.12
N VAL A 301 10.93 1.57 -17.16
CA VAL A 301 10.78 1.88 -15.73
C VAL A 301 11.03 3.36 -15.47
N GLN A 302 12.11 3.90 -16.03
CA GLN A 302 12.42 5.33 -15.92
C GLN A 302 11.32 6.22 -16.51
N ALA A 303 10.73 5.84 -17.63
CA ALA A 303 9.62 6.58 -18.23
C ALA A 303 8.33 6.57 -17.38
N ILE A 304 8.12 5.50 -16.58
CA ILE A 304 6.98 5.35 -15.68
C ILE A 304 7.20 6.17 -14.39
N VAL A 305 8.38 6.06 -13.78
CA VAL A 305 8.66 6.64 -12.47
C VAL A 305 9.22 8.05 -12.57
N GLY A 306 9.98 8.36 -13.62
CA GLY A 306 10.71 9.61 -13.87
C GLY A 306 9.92 10.84 -14.09
#